data_516e1c5a0c97fb5c50c02562c677bf20
#
_entry.id   516e1c5a0c97fb5c50c02562c677bf20
#
_cell.length_a   1.000
_cell.length_b   1.000
_cell.length_c   1.000
_cell.angle_alpha   90.00
_cell.angle_beta   90.00
_cell.angle_gamma   90.00
#
_symmetry.space_group_name_H-M   'P 1'
#
loop_
_entity.id
_entity.type
_entity.pdbx_description
1 polymer ?
#
loop_
_entity_poly.entity_id
_entity_poly.type
_entity_poly.pdbx_seq_one_letter_code
_entity_poly.pdbx_strand_id
1 'polypeptide(L)'
;LDEMCYLLVLIEDEEKILNALEIYYISILTMQMRNMIDKDVATDIYLSNIYSLMTVVKKWKELKDYLHFTPWFVTKIKELQQESVLPLHLNYNVYQAIHIIKNELNNPKLSTAFIAEKLGISKSHLCYLFKQDFNDSLTKTIRKFRLKHAVIDIQSSNLSLHEITIKYGFKSPSYFSRIFKEFYGMSPMEYRKRQLR
;
A
#
# COMPACT_ATOMS: atom_id res chain seq x y z
N LEU A 1 23.11 10.12 -2.26
CA LEU A 1 23.04 11.30 -1.35
C LEU A 1 24.38 12.00 -1.25
N ASP A 2 25.48 11.26 -1.11
CA ASP A 2 26.84 11.82 -0.95
C ASP A 2 27.32 12.59 -2.17
N GLU A 3 27.10 12.07 -3.39
CA GLU A 3 27.44 12.77 -4.64
C GLU A 3 26.61 14.05 -4.84
N MET A 4 25.34 14.05 -4.45
CA MET A 4 24.49 15.23 -4.55
C MET A 4 24.94 16.32 -3.55
N CYS A 5 25.28 15.93 -2.31
CA CYS A 5 25.83 16.87 -1.33
C CYS A 5 27.13 17.53 -1.83
N TYR A 6 27.98 16.75 -2.53
CA TYR A 6 29.22 17.27 -3.08
C TYR A 6 29.00 18.31 -4.20
N LEU A 7 28.03 18.05 -5.06
CA LEU A 7 27.66 19.00 -6.14
C LEU A 7 27.03 20.30 -5.59
N LEU A 8 26.22 20.19 -4.52
CA LEU A 8 25.57 21.34 -3.89
C LEU A 8 26.54 22.28 -3.21
N VAL A 9 27.66 21.77 -2.66
CA VAL A 9 28.72 22.60 -2.03
C VAL A 9 29.45 23.48 -3.04
N LEU A 10 29.43 23.12 -4.32
CA LEU A 10 30.10 23.88 -5.40
C LEU A 10 29.22 25.00 -6.00
N ILE A 11 27.97 25.12 -5.59
CA ILE A 11 27.02 26.10 -6.12
C ILE A 11 26.82 27.20 -5.06
N GLU A 12 27.27 28.41 -5.33
CA GLU A 12 27.13 29.55 -4.42
C GLU A 12 25.75 30.24 -4.45
N ASP A 13 24.93 29.90 -5.44
CA ASP A 13 23.64 30.53 -5.71
C ASP A 13 22.48 29.61 -5.23
N GLU A 14 21.75 30.08 -4.22
CA GLU A 14 20.63 29.29 -3.61
C GLU A 14 19.54 28.96 -4.62
N GLU A 15 19.20 29.82 -5.57
CA GLU A 15 18.22 29.59 -6.60
C GLU A 15 18.65 28.43 -7.52
N LYS A 16 19.94 28.39 -7.87
CA LYS A 16 20.49 27.26 -8.67
C LYS A 16 20.50 25.96 -7.88
N ILE A 17 20.75 26.02 -6.57
CA ILE A 17 20.67 24.84 -5.69
C ILE A 17 19.24 24.31 -5.68
N LEU A 18 18.24 25.17 -5.47
CA LEU A 18 16.84 24.76 -5.44
C LEU A 18 16.38 24.17 -6.76
N ASN A 19 16.75 24.79 -7.89
CA ASN A 19 16.45 24.25 -9.21
C ASN A 19 17.12 22.87 -9.44
N ALA A 20 18.37 22.71 -9.03
CA ALA A 20 19.08 21.43 -9.14
C ALA A 20 18.43 20.34 -8.28
N LEU A 21 17.98 20.68 -7.07
CA LEU A 21 17.24 19.77 -6.20
C LEU A 21 15.88 19.38 -6.80
N GLU A 22 15.10 20.33 -7.30
CA GLU A 22 13.83 20.05 -7.96
C GLU A 22 14.04 19.09 -9.13
N ILE A 23 15.00 19.36 -10.02
CA ILE A 23 15.34 18.49 -11.15
C ILE A 23 15.74 17.09 -10.67
N TYR A 24 16.55 16.99 -9.62
CA TYR A 24 17.00 15.72 -9.07
C TYR A 24 15.82 14.85 -8.57
N TYR A 25 14.92 15.42 -7.77
CA TYR A 25 13.77 14.70 -7.24
C TYR A 25 12.78 14.32 -8.35
N ILE A 26 12.54 15.20 -9.32
CA ILE A 26 11.72 14.89 -10.50
C ILE A 26 12.37 13.80 -11.35
N SER A 27 13.69 13.79 -11.49
CA SER A 27 14.42 12.74 -12.23
C SER A 27 14.29 11.37 -11.58
N ILE A 28 14.34 11.29 -10.24
CA ILE A 28 14.07 10.04 -9.51
C ILE A 28 12.67 9.53 -9.85
N LEU A 29 11.67 10.40 -9.81
CA LEU A 29 10.28 10.02 -10.11
C LEU A 29 10.09 9.57 -11.56
N THR A 30 10.71 10.25 -12.51
CA THR A 30 10.66 9.86 -13.93
C THR A 30 11.40 8.56 -14.20
N MET A 31 12.51 8.31 -13.52
CA MET A 31 13.22 7.03 -13.60
C MET A 31 12.37 5.88 -13.05
N GLN A 32 11.68 6.10 -11.92
CA GLN A 32 10.73 5.11 -11.39
C GLN A 32 9.61 4.83 -12.38
N MET A 33 9.04 5.87 -13.00
CA MET A 33 8.01 5.75 -14.02
C MET A 33 8.50 4.92 -15.23
N ARG A 34 9.69 5.19 -15.73
CA ARG A 34 10.29 4.45 -16.84
C ARG A 34 10.49 2.98 -16.49
N ASN A 35 11.05 2.68 -15.31
CA ASN A 35 11.26 1.31 -14.84
C ASN A 35 9.96 0.51 -14.75
N MET A 36 8.83 1.16 -14.55
CA MET A 36 7.53 0.51 -14.44
C MET A 36 6.86 0.31 -15.81
N ILE A 37 7.04 1.25 -16.74
CA ILE A 37 6.62 1.11 -18.14
C ILE A 37 7.36 -0.06 -18.78
N ASP A 38 8.67 -0.15 -18.57
CA ASP A 38 9.50 -1.23 -19.11
C ASP A 38 9.11 -2.62 -18.53
N LYS A 39 8.40 -2.65 -17.39
CA LYS A 39 7.93 -3.86 -16.73
C LYS A 39 6.47 -4.21 -16.98
N ASP A 40 5.80 -3.49 -17.86
CA ASP A 40 4.39 -3.70 -18.23
C ASP A 40 3.41 -3.72 -17.03
N VAL A 41 3.73 -2.95 -15.98
CA VAL A 41 2.92 -2.84 -14.77
C VAL A 41 1.77 -1.86 -15.00
N ALA A 42 0.60 -2.17 -14.44
CA ALA A 42 -0.64 -1.38 -14.53
C ALA A 42 -0.41 0.09 -14.19
N THR A 43 -0.40 0.89 -15.24
CA THR A 43 0.22 2.20 -15.30
C THR A 43 -0.59 3.31 -14.62
N ASP A 44 -1.92 3.27 -14.63
CA ASP A 44 -2.73 4.45 -14.29
C ASP A 44 -2.62 4.88 -12.82
N ILE A 45 -2.67 3.94 -11.89
CA ILE A 45 -2.59 4.26 -10.45
C ILE A 45 -1.16 4.64 -10.07
N TYR A 46 -0.19 3.90 -10.62
CA TYR A 46 1.22 4.20 -10.39
C TYR A 46 1.59 5.57 -10.95
N LEU A 47 1.16 5.87 -12.17
CA LEU A 47 1.34 7.19 -12.79
C LEU A 47 0.67 8.28 -11.97
N SER A 48 -0.57 8.06 -11.48
CA SER A 48 -1.26 9.00 -10.60
C SER A 48 -0.48 9.30 -9.32
N ASN A 49 0.10 8.26 -8.68
CA ASN A 49 0.93 8.42 -7.50
C ASN A 49 2.22 9.20 -7.80
N ILE A 50 2.90 8.89 -8.91
CA ILE A 50 4.09 9.62 -9.36
C ILE A 50 3.76 11.09 -9.63
N TYR A 51 2.67 11.39 -10.36
CA TYR A 51 2.22 12.76 -10.60
C TYR A 51 1.89 13.51 -9.32
N SER A 52 1.26 12.84 -8.35
CA SER A 52 0.99 13.43 -7.03
C SER A 52 2.28 13.79 -6.31
N LEU A 53 3.28 12.92 -6.31
CA LEU A 53 4.60 13.20 -5.71
C LEU A 53 5.33 14.33 -6.45
N MET A 54 5.30 14.39 -7.78
CA MET A 54 5.86 15.50 -8.55
C MET A 54 5.22 16.84 -8.16
N THR A 55 3.90 16.84 -7.94
CA THR A 55 3.17 18.06 -7.52
C THR A 55 3.59 18.49 -6.12
N VAL A 56 3.90 17.54 -5.22
CA VAL A 56 4.41 17.85 -3.87
C VAL A 56 5.82 18.45 -3.95
N VAL A 57 6.74 17.82 -4.71
CA VAL A 57 8.12 18.33 -4.89
C VAL A 57 8.11 19.75 -5.45
N LYS A 58 7.28 20.05 -6.43
CA LYS A 58 7.15 21.40 -7.02
C LYS A 58 6.68 22.49 -6.03
N LYS A 59 6.13 22.11 -4.88
CA LYS A 59 5.74 23.04 -3.81
C LYS A 59 6.87 23.36 -2.85
N TRP A 60 7.98 22.63 -2.89
CA TRP A 60 9.15 22.91 -2.08
C TRP A 60 9.91 24.11 -2.67
N LYS A 61 9.99 25.19 -1.93
CA LYS A 61 10.52 26.47 -2.40
C LYS A 61 11.77 26.94 -1.65
N GLU A 62 12.08 26.27 -0.54
CA GLU A 62 13.21 26.59 0.31
C GLU A 62 14.05 25.34 0.60
N LEU A 63 15.33 25.51 0.84
CA LEU A 63 16.24 24.40 1.16
C LEU A 63 15.75 23.57 2.35
N LYS A 64 15.14 24.21 3.33
CA LYS A 64 14.56 23.54 4.49
C LYS A 64 13.44 22.56 4.12
N ASP A 65 12.67 22.82 3.05
CA ASP A 65 11.61 21.92 2.60
C ASP A 65 12.23 20.61 2.12
N TYR A 66 13.29 20.67 1.33
CA TYR A 66 14.00 19.49 0.85
C TYR A 66 14.61 18.70 2.00
N LEU A 67 15.24 19.36 2.97
CA LEU A 67 15.81 18.70 4.14
C LEU A 67 14.73 18.03 5.01
N HIS A 68 13.62 18.72 5.23
CA HIS A 68 12.53 18.24 6.09
C HIS A 68 11.75 17.09 5.45
N PHE A 69 11.43 17.17 4.16
CA PHE A 69 10.59 16.22 3.48
C PHE A 69 11.33 15.05 2.81
N THR A 70 12.65 15.07 2.72
CA THR A 70 13.45 13.98 2.13
C THR A 70 13.18 12.62 2.76
N PRO A 71 13.15 12.45 4.09
CA PRO A 71 12.88 11.14 4.71
C PRO A 71 11.48 10.60 4.33
N TRP A 72 10.48 11.50 4.31
CA TRP A 72 9.13 11.15 3.86
C TRP A 72 9.12 10.75 2.37
N PHE A 73 9.79 11.49 1.51
CA PHE A 73 9.90 11.20 0.08
C PHE A 73 10.54 9.83 -0.17
N VAL A 74 11.66 9.54 0.49
CA VAL A 74 12.34 8.23 0.40
C VAL A 74 11.42 7.10 0.83
N THR A 75 10.63 7.31 1.90
CA THR A 75 9.63 6.33 2.35
C THR A 75 8.56 6.10 1.28
N LYS A 76 8.06 7.18 0.65
CA LYS A 76 7.07 7.07 -0.42
C LYS A 76 7.61 6.37 -1.67
N ILE A 77 8.85 6.61 -2.05
CA ILE A 77 9.51 5.87 -3.14
C ILE A 77 9.61 4.38 -2.81
N LYS A 78 10.00 4.02 -1.57
CA LYS A 78 10.05 2.62 -1.14
C LYS A 78 8.68 1.96 -1.14
N GLU A 79 7.63 2.66 -0.69
CA GLU A 79 6.25 2.18 -0.76
C GLU A 79 5.82 1.92 -2.21
N LEU A 80 6.10 2.84 -3.13
CA LEU A 80 5.83 2.67 -4.56
C LEU A 80 6.56 1.46 -5.14
N GLN A 81 7.83 1.26 -4.76
CA GLN A 81 8.60 0.10 -5.17
C GLN A 81 8.06 -1.21 -4.59
N GLN A 82 7.57 -1.20 -3.35
CA GLN A 82 6.97 -2.36 -2.70
C GLN A 82 5.58 -2.69 -3.25
N GLU A 83 4.79 -1.67 -3.63
CA GLU A 83 3.53 -1.87 -4.35
C GLU A 83 3.77 -2.46 -5.75
N SER A 84 4.90 -2.18 -6.35
CA SER A 84 5.34 -2.76 -7.62
C SER A 84 5.93 -4.17 -7.52
N VAL A 85 6.09 -4.73 -6.33
CA VAL A 85 6.44 -6.16 -6.09
C VAL A 85 5.23 -7.08 -6.21
N LEU A 86 4.11 -6.59 -6.71
CA LEU A 86 3.12 -7.48 -7.32
C LEU A 86 3.79 -8.16 -8.54
N PRO A 87 3.64 -9.49 -8.71
CA PRO A 87 4.33 -10.22 -9.76
C PRO A 87 4.17 -9.56 -11.13
N LEU A 88 5.23 -9.50 -11.89
CA LEU A 88 5.35 -8.90 -13.25
C LEU A 88 4.32 -9.38 -14.30
N HIS A 89 3.44 -10.32 -13.92
CA HIS A 89 2.43 -10.94 -14.77
C HIS A 89 1.02 -10.83 -14.18
N LEU A 90 0.79 -9.91 -13.21
CA LEU A 90 -0.54 -9.76 -12.65
C LEU A 90 -1.53 -9.28 -13.72
N ASN A 91 -2.58 -10.05 -13.89
CA ASN A 91 -3.72 -9.60 -14.68
C ASN A 91 -4.27 -8.28 -14.11
N TYR A 92 -4.57 -7.32 -14.98
CA TYR A 92 -5.06 -5.98 -14.60
C TYR A 92 -6.25 -6.05 -13.62
N ASN A 93 -7.22 -6.95 -13.86
CA ASN A 93 -8.36 -7.12 -12.95
C ASN A 93 -7.97 -7.65 -11.57
N VAL A 94 -6.93 -8.46 -11.50
CA VAL A 94 -6.39 -8.98 -10.23
C VAL A 94 -5.68 -7.87 -9.46
N TYR A 95 -4.91 -7.04 -10.14
CA TYR A 95 -4.30 -5.84 -9.56
C TYR A 95 -5.37 -4.89 -8.99
N GLN A 96 -6.39 -4.55 -9.77
CA GLN A 96 -7.50 -3.71 -9.34
C GLN A 96 -8.25 -4.34 -8.15
N ALA A 97 -8.43 -5.67 -8.14
CA ALA A 97 -9.06 -6.37 -7.03
C ALA A 97 -8.27 -6.19 -5.72
N ILE A 98 -6.94 -6.28 -5.76
CA ILE A 98 -6.08 -6.03 -4.59
C ILE A 98 -6.23 -4.58 -4.11
N HIS A 99 -6.28 -3.63 -5.03
CA HIS A 99 -6.47 -2.21 -4.70
C HIS A 99 -7.83 -1.95 -4.02
N ILE A 100 -8.91 -2.54 -4.56
CA ILE A 100 -10.25 -2.48 -3.95
C ILE A 100 -10.22 -3.10 -2.55
N ILE A 101 -9.55 -4.24 -2.36
CA ILE A 101 -9.42 -4.87 -1.04
C ILE A 101 -8.76 -3.90 -0.05
N LYS A 102 -7.63 -3.29 -0.41
CA LYS A 102 -6.90 -2.37 0.48
C LYS A 102 -7.76 -1.17 0.90
N ASN A 103 -8.51 -0.59 -0.04
CA ASN A 103 -9.30 0.61 0.20
C ASN A 103 -10.64 0.34 0.92
N GLU A 104 -11.19 -0.86 0.77
CA GLU A 104 -12.53 -1.21 1.26
C GLU A 104 -12.51 -2.19 2.45
N LEU A 105 -11.38 -2.32 3.15
CA LEU A 105 -11.24 -3.31 4.25
C LEU A 105 -12.27 -3.14 5.36
N ASN A 106 -12.66 -1.90 5.65
CA ASN A 106 -13.67 -1.56 6.65
C ASN A 106 -15.11 -1.66 6.14
N ASN A 107 -15.30 -1.97 4.85
CA ASN A 107 -16.63 -2.15 4.28
C ASN A 107 -17.13 -3.57 4.59
N PRO A 108 -18.24 -3.72 5.36
CA PRO A 108 -18.80 -5.04 5.67
C PRO A 108 -19.26 -5.83 4.43
N LYS A 109 -19.61 -5.11 3.35
CA LYS A 109 -20.04 -5.69 2.07
C LYS A 109 -18.89 -6.22 1.22
N LEU A 110 -17.62 -5.90 1.58
CA LEU A 110 -16.45 -6.36 0.82
C LEU A 110 -16.45 -7.88 0.70
N SER A 111 -16.61 -8.34 -0.51
CA SER A 111 -16.67 -9.76 -0.89
C SER A 111 -16.16 -9.94 -2.31
N THR A 112 -15.92 -11.18 -2.72
CA THR A 112 -15.58 -11.49 -4.13
C THR A 112 -16.63 -11.02 -5.12
N ALA A 113 -17.91 -11.06 -4.74
CA ALA A 113 -19.01 -10.57 -5.59
C ALA A 113 -18.95 -9.04 -5.71
N PHE A 114 -18.77 -8.33 -4.61
CA PHE A 114 -18.64 -6.88 -4.58
C PHE A 114 -17.45 -6.39 -5.44
N ILE A 115 -16.31 -7.07 -5.37
CA ILE A 115 -15.13 -6.71 -6.17
C ILE A 115 -15.41 -6.98 -7.67
N ALA A 116 -15.99 -8.13 -7.99
CA ALA A 116 -16.32 -8.48 -9.37
C ALA A 116 -17.30 -7.50 -10.00
N GLU A 117 -18.32 -7.06 -9.24
CA GLU A 117 -19.28 -6.02 -9.64
C GLU A 117 -18.59 -4.69 -9.93
N LYS A 118 -17.72 -4.23 -9.02
CA LYS A 118 -16.92 -3.00 -9.23
C LYS A 118 -16.02 -3.05 -10.47
N LEU A 119 -15.54 -4.23 -10.82
CA LEU A 119 -14.68 -4.44 -11.99
C LEU A 119 -15.45 -4.72 -13.27
N GLY A 120 -16.79 -4.86 -13.23
CA GLY A 120 -17.60 -5.17 -14.40
C GLY A 120 -17.35 -6.57 -14.98
N ILE A 121 -16.87 -7.53 -14.19
CA ILE A 121 -16.59 -8.90 -14.63
C ILE A 121 -17.36 -9.92 -13.77
N SER A 122 -17.49 -11.17 -14.27
CA SER A 122 -18.13 -12.22 -13.49
C SER A 122 -17.27 -12.64 -12.29
N LYS A 123 -17.92 -12.98 -11.18
CA LYS A 123 -17.24 -13.49 -9.98
C LYS A 123 -16.37 -14.72 -10.29
N SER A 124 -16.85 -15.62 -11.14
CA SER A 124 -16.13 -16.83 -11.54
C SER A 124 -14.85 -16.48 -12.29
N HIS A 125 -14.93 -15.53 -13.21
CA HIS A 125 -13.77 -15.05 -13.97
C HIS A 125 -12.73 -14.40 -13.06
N LEU A 126 -13.16 -13.51 -12.15
CA LEU A 126 -12.25 -12.89 -11.18
C LEU A 126 -11.55 -13.93 -10.29
N CYS A 127 -12.30 -14.93 -9.78
CA CYS A 127 -11.71 -15.99 -8.95
C CYS A 127 -10.71 -16.85 -9.73
N TYR A 128 -10.99 -17.11 -11.00
CA TYR A 128 -10.10 -17.84 -11.90
C TYR A 128 -8.79 -17.07 -12.10
N LEU A 129 -8.85 -15.81 -12.51
CA LEU A 129 -7.69 -14.93 -12.71
C LEU A 129 -6.85 -14.83 -11.43
N PHE A 130 -7.51 -14.61 -10.29
CA PHE A 130 -6.84 -14.48 -9.01
C PHE A 130 -6.09 -15.75 -8.59
N LYS A 131 -6.67 -16.93 -8.87
CA LYS A 131 -6.04 -18.21 -8.58
C LYS A 131 -4.84 -18.47 -9.50
N GLN A 132 -4.90 -18.03 -10.75
CA GLN A 132 -3.78 -18.11 -11.71
C GLN A 132 -2.57 -17.30 -11.20
N ASP A 133 -2.80 -16.06 -10.77
CA ASP A 133 -1.73 -15.14 -10.42
C ASP A 133 -1.16 -15.39 -9.00
N PHE A 134 -1.99 -15.77 -8.04
CA PHE A 134 -1.59 -15.90 -6.63
C PHE A 134 -1.54 -17.33 -6.10
N ASN A 135 -1.99 -18.30 -6.87
CA ASN A 135 -2.17 -19.69 -6.41
C ASN A 135 -2.97 -19.80 -5.08
N ASP A 136 -3.79 -18.80 -4.77
CA ASP A 136 -4.61 -18.69 -3.55
C ASP A 136 -6.02 -18.18 -3.90
N SER A 137 -6.97 -18.31 -2.99
CA SER A 137 -8.32 -17.80 -3.22
C SER A 137 -8.46 -16.33 -2.83
N LEU A 138 -9.18 -15.55 -3.64
CA LEU A 138 -9.48 -14.15 -3.36
C LEU A 138 -10.16 -13.96 -1.99
N THR A 139 -11.07 -14.88 -1.61
CA THR A 139 -11.72 -14.88 -0.29
C THR A 139 -10.72 -15.03 0.85
N LYS A 140 -9.73 -15.91 0.70
CA LYS A 140 -8.67 -16.12 1.70
C LYS A 140 -7.77 -14.88 1.79
N THR A 141 -7.50 -14.25 0.67
CA THR A 141 -6.73 -13.01 0.62
C THR A 141 -7.44 -11.85 1.32
N ILE A 142 -8.73 -11.63 1.05
CA ILE A 142 -9.55 -10.63 1.79
C ILE A 142 -9.45 -10.89 3.30
N ARG A 143 -9.58 -12.15 3.72
CA ARG A 143 -9.49 -12.55 5.13
C ARG A 143 -8.11 -12.24 5.72
N LYS A 144 -7.02 -12.52 4.99
CA LYS A 144 -5.65 -12.20 5.42
C LYS A 144 -5.46 -10.69 5.63
N PHE A 145 -5.94 -9.87 4.71
CA PHE A 145 -5.87 -8.41 4.84
C PHE A 145 -6.66 -7.91 6.06
N ARG A 146 -7.89 -8.38 6.24
CA ARG A 146 -8.71 -8.05 7.42
C ARG A 146 -8.04 -8.43 8.73
N LEU A 147 -7.42 -9.62 8.80
CA LEU A 147 -6.69 -10.07 9.99
C LEU A 147 -5.47 -9.18 10.29
N LYS A 148 -4.68 -8.82 9.27
CA LYS A 148 -3.53 -7.92 9.47
C LYS A 148 -3.93 -6.58 10.07
N HIS A 149 -5.02 -5.98 9.59
CA HIS A 149 -5.51 -4.72 10.13
C HIS A 149 -6.17 -4.88 11.50
N ALA A 150 -6.89 -5.98 11.74
CA ALA A 150 -7.45 -6.30 13.06
C ALA A 150 -6.35 -6.46 14.13
N VAL A 151 -5.18 -6.98 13.77
CA VAL A 151 -4.02 -7.07 14.68
C VAL A 151 -3.57 -5.69 15.14
N ILE A 152 -3.53 -4.71 14.24
CA ILE A 152 -3.16 -3.34 14.60
C ILE A 152 -4.14 -2.78 15.65
N ASP A 153 -5.45 -2.94 15.43
CA ASP A 153 -6.45 -2.49 16.39
C ASP A 153 -6.40 -3.26 17.74
N ILE A 154 -6.10 -4.56 17.69
CA ILE A 154 -5.91 -5.36 18.92
C ILE A 154 -4.76 -4.81 19.77
N GLN A 155 -3.71 -4.32 19.12
CA GLN A 155 -2.49 -3.81 19.79
C GLN A 155 -2.63 -2.36 20.25
N SER A 156 -3.24 -1.49 19.40
CA SER A 156 -3.16 -0.04 19.55
C SER A 156 -4.47 0.62 19.96
N SER A 157 -5.57 -0.13 20.12
CA SER A 157 -6.87 0.42 20.45
C SER A 157 -7.51 -0.27 21.66
N ASN A 158 -8.44 0.44 22.31
CA ASN A 158 -9.29 -0.09 23.39
C ASN A 158 -10.56 -0.79 22.87
N LEU A 159 -10.67 -1.00 21.55
CA LEU A 159 -11.84 -1.65 20.98
C LEU A 159 -12.00 -3.07 21.54
N SER A 160 -13.23 -3.44 21.86
CA SER A 160 -13.58 -4.80 22.21
C SER A 160 -13.40 -5.73 21.00
N LEU A 161 -13.25 -7.03 21.24
CA LEU A 161 -13.20 -8.00 20.15
C LEU A 161 -14.48 -8.01 19.31
N HIS A 162 -15.62 -7.66 19.93
CA HIS A 162 -16.89 -7.54 19.23
C HIS A 162 -16.86 -6.39 18.21
N GLU A 163 -16.41 -5.22 18.62
CA GLU A 163 -16.26 -4.03 17.75
C GLU A 163 -15.28 -4.29 16.61
N ILE A 164 -14.12 -4.91 16.89
CA ILE A 164 -13.14 -5.30 15.88
C ILE A 164 -13.76 -6.28 14.88
N THR A 165 -14.53 -7.25 15.36
CA THR A 165 -15.22 -8.24 14.52
C THR A 165 -16.18 -7.57 13.53
N ILE A 166 -16.97 -6.60 14.01
CA ILE A 166 -17.90 -5.83 13.17
C ILE A 166 -17.13 -4.94 12.20
N LYS A 167 -16.16 -4.18 12.69
CA LYS A 167 -15.33 -3.25 11.88
C LYS A 167 -14.73 -3.93 10.66
N TYR A 168 -14.21 -5.15 10.83
CA TYR A 168 -13.58 -5.89 9.74
C TYR A 168 -14.50 -6.92 9.07
N GLY A 169 -15.82 -6.86 9.31
CA GLY A 169 -16.80 -7.68 8.61
C GLY A 169 -16.64 -9.20 8.79
N PHE A 170 -16.22 -9.64 9.97
CA PHE A 170 -16.25 -11.05 10.33
C PHE A 170 -17.65 -11.45 10.81
N LYS A 171 -18.06 -12.69 10.54
CA LYS A 171 -19.43 -13.17 10.81
C LYS A 171 -19.80 -13.19 12.30
N SER A 172 -18.82 -13.45 13.17
CA SER A 172 -19.01 -13.48 14.63
C SER A 172 -17.66 -13.43 15.36
N PRO A 173 -17.64 -13.00 16.64
CA PRO A 173 -16.43 -13.02 17.47
C PRO A 173 -15.81 -14.41 17.60
N SER A 174 -16.62 -15.46 17.70
CA SER A 174 -16.14 -16.84 17.76
C SER A 174 -15.46 -17.27 16.46
N TYR A 175 -16.04 -16.92 15.32
CA TYR A 175 -15.45 -17.18 14.01
C TYR A 175 -14.14 -16.39 13.84
N PHE A 176 -14.13 -15.10 14.23
CA PHE A 176 -12.93 -14.27 14.21
C PHE A 176 -11.81 -14.87 15.08
N SER A 177 -12.11 -15.22 16.33
CA SER A 177 -11.13 -15.81 17.26
C SER A 177 -10.53 -17.11 16.73
N ARG A 178 -11.35 -17.97 16.12
CA ARG A 178 -10.89 -19.23 15.51
C ARG A 178 -9.93 -18.96 14.36
N ILE A 179 -10.29 -18.08 13.43
CA ILE A 179 -9.46 -17.75 12.26
C ILE A 179 -8.19 -17.03 12.69
N PHE A 180 -8.28 -16.15 13.68
CA PHE A 180 -7.12 -15.44 14.24
C PHE A 180 -6.12 -16.45 14.85
N LYS A 181 -6.60 -17.40 15.65
CA LYS A 181 -5.76 -18.44 16.23
C LYS A 181 -5.10 -19.33 15.17
N GLU A 182 -5.83 -19.65 14.11
CA GLU A 182 -5.31 -20.40 12.96
C GLU A 182 -4.13 -19.67 12.28
N PHE A 183 -4.19 -18.32 12.19
CA PHE A 183 -3.15 -17.52 11.54
C PHE A 183 -1.99 -17.14 12.45
N TYR A 184 -2.25 -16.82 13.71
CA TYR A 184 -1.26 -16.28 14.65
C TYR A 184 -0.85 -17.25 15.77
N GLY A 185 -1.39 -18.47 15.78
CA GLY A 185 -1.09 -19.52 16.75
C GLY A 185 -1.69 -19.31 18.15
N MET A 186 -2.34 -18.15 18.41
CA MET A 186 -2.93 -17.79 19.69
C MET A 186 -4.22 -16.99 19.50
N SER A 187 -5.05 -16.93 20.56
CA SER A 187 -6.31 -16.17 20.52
C SER A 187 -6.03 -14.66 20.49
N PRO A 188 -7.01 -13.83 19.97
CA PRO A 188 -6.88 -12.36 19.99
C PRO A 188 -6.65 -11.79 21.39
N MET A 189 -7.27 -12.36 22.42
CA MET A 189 -7.11 -11.91 23.79
C MET A 189 -5.72 -12.23 24.36
N GLU A 190 -5.18 -13.41 24.08
CA GLU A 190 -3.80 -13.77 24.43
C GLU A 190 -2.81 -12.86 23.71
N TYR A 191 -3.07 -12.55 22.43
CA TYR A 191 -2.26 -11.66 21.63
C TYR A 191 -2.21 -10.23 22.21
N ARG A 192 -3.38 -9.67 22.61
CA ARG A 192 -3.50 -8.37 23.28
C ARG A 192 -2.71 -8.35 24.61
N LYS A 193 -2.85 -9.38 25.45
CA LYS A 193 -2.15 -9.45 26.74
C LYS A 193 -0.62 -9.53 26.62
N ARG A 194 -0.11 -10.11 25.55
CA ARG A 194 1.34 -10.23 25.31
C ARG A 194 2.01 -8.89 25.02
N GLN A 195 1.28 -7.96 24.44
CA GLN A 195 1.79 -6.63 24.09
C GLN A 195 1.78 -5.64 25.27
N LEU A 196 1.02 -5.97 26.34
CA LEU A 196 0.93 -5.14 27.55
C LEU A 196 1.98 -5.51 28.62
N ARG A 197 2.86 -6.46 28.30
CA ARG A 197 4.01 -6.87 29.11
C ARG A 197 5.32 -6.41 28.49
#